data_3307cd424b05174b6c0da75c9807613a
#
_entry.id   3307cd424b05174b6c0da75c9807613a
#
_cell.length_a   1.000
_cell.length_b   1.000
_cell.length_c   1.000
_cell.angle_alpha   90.00
_cell.angle_beta   90.00
_cell.angle_gamma   90.00
#
_symmetry.space_group_name_H-M   'P 1'
#
loop_
_entity.id
_entity.type
_entity.pdbx_description
1 polymer ?
#
loop_
_entity_poly.entity_id
_entity_poly.type
_entity_poly.pdbx_seq_one_letter_code
_entity_poly.pdbx_strand_id
1 'polypeptide(L)'
;MKSKYGYDPMPLDLSRIPDWERFVQAMNYAMMKQFSALEKGCRMAVLMGDIKKKGKLYSMIAEIVKPGTMENIIIKAQHNCFSDNTQYSGTFIPILHEYVLIVRKDSPTAIPVLMCSQKTMDIRDMPGATWRDVVAAVLEECNKAVSLAYLYEQIEPHKKARANQWWKEKIRQTLQCNPEHFDHVGRGLWCIRKSA
;
A
#
# COMPACT_ATOMS: atom_id res chain seq x y z
N MET A 1 10.20 -23.04 -18.24
CA MET A 1 11.07 -22.91 -17.05
C MET A 1 11.02 -24.22 -16.29
N LYS A 2 12.13 -24.94 -16.14
CA LYS A 2 12.14 -26.14 -15.28
C LYS A 2 11.90 -25.71 -13.84
N SER A 3 11.00 -26.42 -13.15
CA SER A 3 10.74 -26.20 -11.73
C SER A 3 12.04 -26.30 -10.95
N LYS A 4 12.24 -25.42 -9.97
CA LYS A 4 13.37 -25.45 -9.04
C LYS A 4 13.46 -26.79 -8.28
N TYR A 5 12.40 -27.58 -8.33
CA TYR A 5 12.25 -28.88 -7.65
C TYR A 5 12.26 -30.08 -8.59
N GLY A 6 12.70 -29.89 -9.84
CA GLY A 6 13.06 -31.02 -10.72
C GLY A 6 11.95 -31.71 -11.50
N TYR A 7 10.69 -31.32 -11.29
CA TYR A 7 9.51 -31.88 -12.02
C TYR A 7 8.78 -30.79 -12.79
N ASP A 8 8.15 -31.16 -13.90
CA ASP A 8 7.24 -30.23 -14.57
C ASP A 8 6.06 -29.93 -13.64
N PRO A 9 5.77 -28.63 -13.40
CA PRO A 9 4.69 -28.26 -12.52
C PRO A 9 3.36 -28.79 -13.05
N MET A 10 2.52 -29.30 -12.14
CA MET A 10 1.19 -29.79 -12.50
C MET A 10 0.34 -28.66 -13.11
N PRO A 11 -0.64 -29.00 -13.99
CA PRO A 11 -1.48 -27.98 -14.64
C PRO A 11 -2.18 -27.01 -13.68
N LEU A 12 -2.49 -27.48 -12.46
CA LEU A 12 -3.15 -26.69 -11.40
C LEU A 12 -2.16 -26.06 -10.39
N ASP A 13 -0.85 -26.10 -10.68
CA ASP A 13 0.15 -25.47 -9.82
C ASP A 13 0.03 -23.96 -9.89
N LEU A 14 -0.25 -23.33 -8.74
CA LEU A 14 -0.42 -21.89 -8.62
C LEU A 14 0.85 -21.12 -8.99
N SER A 15 2.03 -21.71 -8.86
CA SER A 15 3.31 -21.09 -9.26
C SER A 15 3.37 -20.74 -10.76
N ARG A 16 2.47 -21.31 -11.57
CA ARG A 16 2.36 -21.01 -13.00
C ARG A 16 1.55 -19.76 -13.32
N ILE A 17 0.89 -19.16 -12.34
CA ILE A 17 0.08 -17.95 -12.53
C ILE A 17 1.04 -16.74 -12.49
N PRO A 18 1.32 -16.08 -13.63
CA PRO A 18 2.28 -14.98 -13.68
C PRO A 18 1.71 -13.65 -13.18
N ASP A 19 0.39 -13.53 -13.20
CA ASP A 19 -0.34 -12.35 -12.76
C ASP A 19 -0.62 -12.41 -11.25
N TRP A 20 -0.25 -11.35 -10.53
CA TRP A 20 -0.33 -11.33 -9.08
C TRP A 20 -1.77 -11.38 -8.57
N GLU A 21 -2.68 -10.63 -9.17
CA GLU A 21 -4.07 -10.57 -8.72
C GLU A 21 -4.76 -11.92 -8.91
N ARG A 22 -4.55 -12.56 -10.06
CA ARG A 22 -5.04 -13.92 -10.34
C ARG A 22 -4.43 -14.94 -9.39
N PHE A 23 -3.15 -14.81 -9.08
CA PHE A 23 -2.49 -15.67 -8.10
C PHE A 23 -3.12 -15.53 -6.71
N VAL A 24 -3.33 -14.30 -6.22
CA VAL A 24 -3.98 -14.02 -4.93
C VAL A 24 -5.42 -14.57 -4.91
N GLN A 25 -6.18 -14.41 -6.00
CA GLN A 25 -7.54 -14.97 -6.11
C GLN A 25 -7.53 -16.50 -6.02
N ALA A 26 -6.62 -17.16 -6.72
CA ALA A 26 -6.49 -18.61 -6.69
C ALA A 26 -6.05 -19.12 -5.30
N MET A 27 -5.12 -18.41 -4.64
CA MET A 27 -4.74 -18.70 -3.25
C MET A 27 -5.92 -18.56 -2.31
N ASN A 28 -6.68 -17.47 -2.42
CA ASN A 28 -7.87 -17.23 -1.60
C ASN A 28 -8.90 -18.37 -1.78
N TYR A 29 -9.13 -18.78 -3.01
CA TYR A 29 -10.02 -19.92 -3.28
C TYR A 29 -9.52 -21.21 -2.64
N ALA A 30 -8.23 -21.54 -2.80
CA ALA A 30 -7.63 -22.74 -2.22
C ALA A 30 -7.70 -22.72 -0.68
N MET A 31 -7.37 -21.58 -0.07
CA MET A 31 -7.44 -21.40 1.39
C MET A 31 -8.86 -21.55 1.92
N MET A 32 -9.84 -20.92 1.27
CA MET A 32 -11.26 -21.03 1.67
C MET A 32 -11.75 -22.47 1.55
N LYS A 33 -11.39 -23.19 0.51
CA LYS A 33 -11.75 -24.59 0.32
C LYS A 33 -11.14 -25.49 1.39
N GLN A 34 -9.86 -25.32 1.70
CA GLN A 34 -9.20 -26.08 2.78
C GLN A 34 -9.79 -25.75 4.15
N PHE A 35 -10.00 -24.46 4.42
CA PHE A 35 -10.58 -24.00 5.70
C PHE A 35 -12.02 -24.52 5.88
N SER A 36 -12.82 -24.58 4.83
CA SER A 36 -14.19 -25.09 4.90
C SER A 36 -14.25 -26.57 5.32
N ALA A 37 -13.23 -27.35 4.93
CA ALA A 37 -13.15 -28.79 5.27
C ALA A 37 -12.68 -29.04 6.71
N LEU A 38 -12.21 -28.04 7.44
CA LEU A 38 -11.82 -28.21 8.85
C LEU A 38 -13.04 -28.47 9.75
N GLU A 39 -12.82 -29.22 10.82
CA GLU A 39 -13.78 -29.36 11.90
C GLU A 39 -13.80 -28.10 12.80
N LYS A 40 -14.91 -27.89 13.50
CA LYS A 40 -15.02 -26.82 14.49
C LYS A 40 -13.95 -26.97 15.58
N GLY A 41 -13.31 -25.87 15.93
CA GLY A 41 -12.21 -25.81 16.90
C GLY A 41 -10.82 -26.08 16.30
N CYS A 42 -10.75 -26.64 15.08
CA CYS A 42 -9.48 -26.89 14.39
C CYS A 42 -8.86 -25.60 13.83
N ARG A 43 -7.56 -25.69 13.61
CA ARG A 43 -6.72 -24.60 13.11
C ARG A 43 -6.12 -24.91 11.74
N MET A 44 -5.94 -23.89 10.94
CA MET A 44 -5.13 -23.94 9.74
C MET A 44 -3.92 -23.04 9.92
N ALA A 45 -2.75 -23.57 9.61
CA ALA A 45 -1.51 -22.82 9.57
C ALA A 45 -1.07 -22.66 8.11
N VAL A 46 -0.83 -21.44 7.67
CA VAL A 46 -0.42 -21.14 6.31
C VAL A 46 0.91 -20.44 6.32
N LEU A 47 1.95 -21.11 5.79
CA LEU A 47 3.27 -20.50 5.56
C LEU A 47 3.24 -19.69 4.26
N MET A 48 3.65 -18.44 4.32
CA MET A 48 3.70 -17.53 3.18
C MET A 48 4.82 -16.52 3.28
N GLY A 49 5.31 -16.05 2.16
CA GLY A 49 6.32 -15.00 2.08
C GLY A 49 5.91 -13.90 1.13
N ASP A 50 6.42 -12.71 1.39
CA ASP A 50 6.26 -11.55 0.50
C ASP A 50 7.27 -11.61 -0.65
N ILE A 51 6.98 -10.91 -1.73
CA ILE A 51 7.83 -10.88 -2.93
C ILE A 51 8.13 -9.42 -3.30
N LYS A 52 9.38 -9.12 -3.61
CA LYS A 52 9.77 -7.85 -4.26
C LYS A 52 10.08 -8.07 -5.73
N LYS A 53 9.47 -7.28 -6.61
CA LYS A 53 9.71 -7.32 -8.05
C LYS A 53 9.73 -5.90 -8.60
N LYS A 54 10.81 -5.51 -9.28
CA LYS A 54 10.97 -4.17 -9.87
C LYS A 54 10.68 -3.02 -8.87
N GLY A 55 11.21 -3.13 -7.64
CA GLY A 55 11.04 -2.13 -6.59
C GLY A 55 9.68 -2.14 -5.88
N LYS A 56 8.68 -2.88 -6.37
CA LYS A 56 7.36 -3.02 -5.74
C LYS A 56 7.33 -4.22 -4.79
N LEU A 57 6.79 -4.02 -3.60
CA LEU A 57 6.45 -5.09 -2.66
C LEU A 57 5.07 -5.66 -2.99
N TYR A 58 4.99 -6.99 -3.05
CA TYR A 58 3.78 -7.78 -3.16
C TYR A 58 3.63 -8.56 -1.86
N SER A 59 2.70 -8.15 -1.01
CA SER A 59 2.57 -8.70 0.33
C SER A 59 1.45 -9.73 0.40
N MET A 60 1.83 -11.00 0.52
CA MET A 60 0.87 -12.10 0.71
C MET A 60 0.04 -11.91 1.97
N ILE A 61 0.69 -11.58 3.09
CA ILE A 61 -0.02 -11.43 4.36
C ILE A 61 -1.01 -10.28 4.36
N ALA A 62 -0.77 -9.23 3.57
CA ALA A 62 -1.68 -8.10 3.45
C ALA A 62 -2.87 -8.40 2.52
N GLU A 63 -2.63 -9.11 1.42
CA GLU A 63 -3.60 -9.21 0.32
C GLU A 63 -4.48 -10.45 0.35
N ILE A 64 -4.04 -11.56 0.97
CA ILE A 64 -4.87 -12.77 1.08
C ILE A 64 -6.03 -12.59 2.07
N VAL A 65 -7.11 -13.32 1.82
CA VAL A 65 -8.22 -13.43 2.79
C VAL A 65 -7.77 -14.24 4.01
N LYS A 66 -8.30 -13.87 5.19
CA LYS A 66 -8.04 -14.57 6.45
C LYS A 66 -9.37 -15.16 6.92
N PRO A 67 -9.64 -16.44 6.61
CA PRO A 67 -10.89 -17.08 7.01
C PRO A 67 -10.87 -17.43 8.51
N GLY A 68 -12.02 -17.30 9.14
CA GLY A 68 -12.17 -17.63 10.56
C GLY A 68 -11.59 -16.59 11.50
N THR A 69 -11.31 -17.01 12.74
CA THR A 69 -10.68 -16.14 13.73
C THR A 69 -9.17 -16.22 13.61
N MET A 70 -8.56 -15.07 13.34
CA MET A 70 -7.09 -14.97 13.31
C MET A 70 -6.57 -15.05 14.76
N GLU A 71 -5.79 -16.08 15.05
CA GLU A 71 -5.20 -16.28 16.39
C GLU A 71 -3.79 -15.74 16.49
N ASN A 72 -2.98 -15.90 15.42
CA ASN A 72 -1.59 -15.45 15.47
C ASN A 72 -1.01 -15.25 14.07
N ILE A 73 0.04 -14.43 14.01
CA ILE A 73 0.97 -14.33 12.88
C ILE A 73 2.37 -14.56 13.45
N ILE A 74 2.95 -15.71 13.14
CA ILE A 74 4.30 -16.04 13.57
C ILE A 74 5.28 -15.58 12.49
N ILE A 75 6.30 -14.86 12.88
CA ILE A 75 7.38 -14.45 11.98
C ILE A 75 8.47 -15.52 12.04
N LYS A 76 8.72 -16.17 10.91
CA LYS A 76 9.81 -17.12 10.74
C LYS A 76 10.97 -16.40 10.09
N ALA A 77 12.02 -16.10 10.86
CA ALA A 77 13.26 -15.56 10.33
C ALA A 77 13.94 -16.59 9.43
N GLN A 78 14.42 -16.15 8.28
CA GLN A 78 15.22 -16.97 7.38
C GLN A 78 16.70 -16.79 7.71
N HIS A 79 17.42 -17.89 7.86
CA HIS A 79 18.87 -17.92 8.05
C HIS A 79 19.51 -18.65 6.88
N ASN A 80 20.67 -18.18 6.45
CA ASN A 80 21.41 -18.74 5.31
C ASN A 80 20.61 -18.77 4.01
N CYS A 81 19.71 -17.78 3.82
CA CYS A 81 18.97 -17.66 2.58
C CYS A 81 19.85 -17.06 1.48
N PHE A 82 19.39 -17.18 0.22
CA PHE A 82 20.13 -16.62 -0.91
C PHE A 82 20.35 -15.11 -0.77
N SER A 83 19.42 -14.42 -0.11
CA SER A 83 19.51 -12.98 0.16
C SER A 83 20.61 -12.58 1.13
N ASP A 84 21.00 -13.46 2.06
CA ASP A 84 22.08 -13.17 3.04
C ASP A 84 23.45 -13.10 2.37
N ASN A 85 23.64 -13.82 1.27
CA ASN A 85 24.90 -13.93 0.55
C ASN A 85 25.00 -12.98 -0.66
N THR A 86 23.96 -12.18 -0.91
CA THR A 86 23.93 -11.25 -2.03
C THR A 86 24.24 -9.83 -1.55
N GLN A 87 25.31 -9.24 -2.10
CA GLN A 87 25.56 -7.81 -1.90
C GLN A 87 24.61 -7.00 -2.76
N TYR A 88 23.77 -6.20 -2.13
CA TYR A 88 22.85 -5.29 -2.81
C TYR A 88 23.48 -3.91 -2.92
N SER A 89 23.53 -3.37 -4.13
CA SER A 89 23.91 -1.98 -4.36
C SER A 89 22.70 -1.07 -4.12
N GLY A 90 22.89 0.01 -3.33
CA GLY A 90 21.86 1.03 -3.09
C GLY A 90 20.96 0.78 -1.87
N THR A 91 19.78 1.37 -1.87
CA THR A 91 18.83 1.40 -0.74
C THR A 91 17.88 0.19 -0.69
N PHE A 92 18.29 -0.96 -1.22
CA PHE A 92 17.45 -2.15 -1.24
C PHE A 92 17.35 -2.77 0.18
N ILE A 93 16.13 -2.93 0.68
CA ILE A 93 15.85 -3.63 1.93
C ILE A 93 15.42 -5.06 1.58
N PRO A 94 16.21 -6.10 1.92
CA PRO A 94 15.87 -7.50 1.62
C PRO A 94 14.71 -7.98 2.49
N ILE A 95 13.99 -9.01 2.01
CA ILE A 95 12.99 -9.74 2.81
C ILE A 95 13.74 -10.94 3.42
N LEU A 96 13.84 -10.96 4.75
CA LEU A 96 14.57 -11.98 5.52
C LEU A 96 13.62 -12.82 6.41
N HIS A 97 12.32 -12.85 6.10
CA HIS A 97 11.35 -13.56 6.89
C HIS A 97 10.22 -14.10 6.05
N GLU A 98 9.52 -15.07 6.60
CA GLU A 98 8.25 -15.62 6.15
C GLU A 98 7.24 -15.51 7.29
N TYR A 99 5.97 -15.60 6.97
CA TYR A 99 4.87 -15.59 7.94
C TYR A 99 4.24 -16.96 8.05
N VAL A 100 3.85 -17.34 9.28
CA VAL A 100 2.88 -18.44 9.49
C VAL A 100 1.62 -17.83 10.06
N LEU A 101 0.58 -17.72 9.22
CA LEU A 101 -0.75 -17.28 9.63
C LEU A 101 -1.48 -18.44 10.33
N ILE A 102 -1.97 -18.22 11.54
CA ILE A 102 -2.77 -19.20 12.30
C ILE A 102 -4.20 -18.69 12.37
N VAL A 103 -5.13 -19.45 11.82
CA VAL A 103 -6.57 -19.18 11.86
C VAL A 103 -7.34 -20.35 12.41
N ARG A 104 -8.40 -20.08 13.19
CA ARG A 104 -9.24 -21.10 13.82
C ARG A 104 -10.66 -21.06 13.28
N LYS A 105 -11.27 -22.23 13.13
CA LYS A 105 -12.66 -22.40 12.74
C LYS A 105 -13.57 -22.50 13.97
N ASP A 106 -14.31 -21.45 14.26
CA ASP A 106 -15.17 -21.38 15.44
C ASP A 106 -16.61 -21.88 15.20
N SER A 107 -17.04 -21.91 13.94
CA SER A 107 -18.38 -22.33 13.56
C SER A 107 -18.32 -23.34 12.41
N PRO A 108 -19.19 -24.35 12.40
CA PRO A 108 -19.29 -25.29 11.28
C PRO A 108 -19.97 -24.67 10.03
N THR A 109 -20.79 -23.65 10.21
CA THR A 109 -21.66 -23.08 9.16
C THR A 109 -21.33 -21.65 8.78
N ALA A 110 -20.79 -20.84 9.72
CA ALA A 110 -20.45 -19.45 9.46
C ALA A 110 -18.93 -19.26 9.51
N ILE A 111 -18.37 -18.75 8.41
CA ILE A 111 -16.94 -18.44 8.32
C ILE A 111 -16.80 -16.93 8.21
N PRO A 112 -16.39 -16.22 9.29
CA PRO A 112 -16.01 -14.82 9.16
C PRO A 112 -14.77 -14.71 8.29
N VAL A 113 -14.69 -13.67 7.46
CA VAL A 113 -13.57 -13.44 6.55
C VAL A 113 -13.06 -12.03 6.76
N LEU A 114 -11.81 -11.92 7.18
CA LEU A 114 -11.10 -10.65 7.22
C LEU A 114 -10.44 -10.41 5.85
N MET A 115 -10.84 -9.33 5.20
CA MET A 115 -10.25 -8.87 3.94
C MET A 115 -9.59 -7.51 4.18
N CYS A 116 -8.37 -7.36 3.69
CA CYS A 116 -7.70 -6.06 3.63
C CYS A 116 -7.86 -5.49 2.24
N SER A 117 -8.21 -4.21 2.15
CA SER A 117 -8.29 -3.49 0.89
C SER A 117 -7.43 -2.25 0.95
N GLN A 118 -6.69 -1.97 -0.12
CA GLN A 118 -5.98 -0.70 -0.25
C GLN A 118 -6.99 0.40 -0.57
N LYS A 119 -6.95 1.48 0.21
CA LYS A 119 -7.76 2.67 -0.03
C LYS A 119 -6.83 3.85 -0.26
N THR A 120 -7.00 4.52 -1.39
CA THR A 120 -6.34 5.80 -1.63
C THR A 120 -7.09 6.90 -0.89
N MET A 121 -6.38 7.67 -0.10
CA MET A 121 -6.92 8.84 0.59
C MET A 121 -6.21 10.08 0.08
N ASP A 122 -6.98 11.13 -0.22
CA ASP A 122 -6.42 12.42 -0.55
C ASP A 122 -5.91 13.08 0.74
N ILE A 123 -4.66 13.52 0.76
CA ILE A 123 -4.06 14.17 1.93
C ILE A 123 -4.82 15.46 2.30
N ARG A 124 -5.42 16.14 1.32
CA ARG A 124 -6.22 17.34 1.54
C ARG A 124 -7.46 17.08 2.40
N ASP A 125 -7.99 15.85 2.36
CA ASP A 125 -9.18 15.43 3.09
C ASP A 125 -8.89 14.85 4.47
N MET A 126 -7.63 14.65 4.82
CA MET A 126 -7.26 14.09 6.11
C MET A 126 -7.63 15.04 7.28
N PRO A 127 -8.04 14.48 8.43
CA PRO A 127 -8.16 15.26 9.65
C PRO A 127 -6.83 15.94 9.98
N GLY A 128 -6.85 17.25 10.20
CA GLY A 128 -5.63 18.00 10.50
C GLY A 128 -4.83 18.49 9.28
N ALA A 129 -5.25 18.20 8.05
CA ALA A 129 -4.63 18.79 6.86
C ALA A 129 -4.50 20.31 7.00
N THR A 130 -3.30 20.84 6.81
CA THR A 130 -3.01 22.27 6.90
C THR A 130 -3.29 23.00 5.59
N TRP A 131 -3.25 24.32 5.59
CA TRP A 131 -3.29 25.08 4.32
C TRP A 131 -2.08 24.79 3.45
N ARG A 132 -0.92 24.53 4.06
CA ARG A 132 0.30 24.12 3.36
C ARG A 132 0.07 22.82 2.60
N ASP A 133 -0.53 21.82 3.24
CA ASP A 133 -0.77 20.52 2.60
C ASP A 133 -1.73 20.64 1.42
N VAL A 134 -2.77 21.47 1.53
CA VAL A 134 -3.73 21.71 0.44
C VAL A 134 -3.06 22.41 -0.74
N VAL A 135 -2.24 23.43 -0.49
CA VAL A 135 -1.53 24.17 -1.55
C VAL A 135 -0.45 23.30 -2.18
N ALA A 136 0.33 22.57 -1.36
CA ALA A 136 1.37 21.68 -1.85
C ALA A 136 0.80 20.59 -2.77
N ALA A 137 -0.31 19.95 -2.38
CA ALA A 137 -0.94 18.91 -3.20
C ALA A 137 -1.33 19.42 -4.60
N VAL A 138 -1.91 20.63 -4.70
CA VAL A 138 -2.27 21.21 -6.00
C VAL A 138 -1.02 21.51 -6.85
N LEU A 139 0.05 22.02 -6.23
CA LEU A 139 1.30 22.32 -6.94
C LEU A 139 2.03 21.05 -7.39
N GLU A 140 2.00 19.97 -6.59
CA GLU A 140 2.56 18.67 -6.92
C GLU A 140 1.82 18.00 -8.08
N GLU A 141 0.48 18.02 -8.04
CA GLU A 141 -0.35 17.50 -9.14
C GLU A 141 -0.04 18.18 -10.47
N CYS A 142 0.20 19.49 -10.45
CA CYS A 142 0.54 20.26 -11.67
C CYS A 142 1.97 20.00 -12.17
N ASN A 143 2.89 19.69 -11.26
CA ASN A 143 4.33 19.50 -11.54
C ASN A 143 5.00 20.62 -12.36
N LYS A 144 4.44 21.82 -12.33
CA LYS A 144 4.91 23.04 -13.01
C LYS A 144 4.51 24.28 -12.21
N ALA A 145 5.13 25.43 -12.57
CA ALA A 145 4.71 26.71 -12.00
C ALA A 145 3.29 27.09 -12.45
N VAL A 146 2.46 27.50 -11.51
CA VAL A 146 1.08 27.92 -11.75
C VAL A 146 0.77 29.30 -11.16
N SER A 147 -0.25 29.96 -11.68
CA SER A 147 -0.68 31.25 -11.19
C SER A 147 -1.51 31.13 -9.91
N LEU A 148 -1.57 32.23 -9.13
CA LEU A 148 -2.49 32.32 -7.98
C LEU A 148 -3.94 32.12 -8.38
N ALA A 149 -4.35 32.58 -9.56
CA ALA A 149 -5.70 32.40 -10.07
C ALA A 149 -6.02 30.91 -10.22
N TYR A 150 -5.11 30.13 -10.78
CA TYR A 150 -5.23 28.69 -10.91
C TYR A 150 -5.33 28.00 -9.55
N LEU A 151 -4.48 28.37 -8.58
CA LEU A 151 -4.57 27.84 -7.22
C LEU A 151 -5.91 28.12 -6.56
N TYR A 152 -6.47 29.31 -6.77
CA TYR A 152 -7.79 29.65 -6.25
C TYR A 152 -8.87 28.76 -6.88
N GLU A 153 -8.88 28.60 -8.18
CA GLU A 153 -9.84 27.75 -8.89
C GLU A 153 -9.82 26.30 -8.38
N GLN A 154 -8.61 25.74 -8.20
CA GLN A 154 -8.47 24.34 -7.73
C GLN A 154 -8.83 24.16 -6.26
N ILE A 155 -8.64 25.18 -5.41
CA ILE A 155 -8.85 25.09 -3.97
C ILE A 155 -10.26 25.56 -3.56
N GLU A 156 -10.94 26.35 -4.36
CA GLU A 156 -12.29 26.87 -4.06
C GLU A 156 -13.30 25.77 -3.66
N PRO A 157 -13.37 24.60 -4.33
CA PRO A 157 -14.30 23.53 -3.96
C PRO A 157 -13.92 22.82 -2.65
N HIS A 158 -12.74 23.03 -2.13
CA HIS A 158 -12.26 22.33 -0.93
C HIS A 158 -12.96 22.82 0.34
N LYS A 159 -13.22 21.91 1.29
CA LYS A 159 -13.92 22.20 2.56
C LYS A 159 -13.31 23.34 3.37
N LYS A 160 -11.97 23.49 3.36
CA LYS A 160 -11.29 24.59 4.05
C LYS A 160 -11.58 25.96 3.44
N ALA A 161 -11.69 26.05 2.11
CA ALA A 161 -12.04 27.29 1.44
C ALA A 161 -13.49 27.67 1.76
N ARG A 162 -14.42 26.70 1.72
CA ARG A 162 -15.84 26.93 2.07
C ARG A 162 -16.04 27.33 3.53
N ALA A 163 -15.16 26.87 4.44
CA ALA A 163 -15.24 27.18 5.87
C ALA A 163 -14.55 28.49 6.27
N ASN A 164 -13.88 29.20 5.35
CA ASN A 164 -13.08 30.38 5.68
C ASN A 164 -13.26 31.46 4.61
N GLN A 165 -13.95 32.53 4.94
CA GLN A 165 -14.18 33.66 4.03
C GLN A 165 -12.86 34.31 3.52
N TRP A 166 -11.77 34.18 4.25
CA TRP A 166 -10.44 34.74 3.94
C TRP A 166 -9.49 33.68 3.33
N TRP A 167 -10.01 32.66 2.69
CA TRP A 167 -9.22 31.54 2.20
C TRP A 167 -8.19 31.94 1.12
N LYS A 168 -8.47 32.95 0.30
CA LYS A 168 -7.52 33.46 -0.71
C LYS A 168 -6.31 34.10 -0.06
N GLU A 169 -6.52 34.86 0.99
CA GLU A 169 -5.47 35.47 1.83
C GLU A 169 -4.65 34.39 2.54
N LYS A 170 -5.30 33.34 3.03
CA LYS A 170 -4.61 32.19 3.64
C LYS A 170 -3.73 31.45 2.66
N ILE A 171 -4.15 31.25 1.41
CA ILE A 171 -3.29 30.67 0.37
C ILE A 171 -2.07 31.56 0.13
N ARG A 172 -2.23 32.87 -0.05
CA ARG A 172 -1.12 33.81 -0.23
C ARG A 172 -0.16 33.80 0.96
N GLN A 173 -0.70 33.86 2.16
CA GLN A 173 0.08 33.77 3.39
C GLN A 173 0.86 32.45 3.46
N THR A 174 0.22 31.33 3.13
CA THR A 174 0.85 30.01 3.14
C THR A 174 2.04 29.95 2.19
N LEU A 175 1.89 30.44 0.97
CA LEU A 175 2.96 30.48 -0.02
C LEU A 175 4.15 31.36 0.44
N GLN A 176 3.86 32.51 1.02
CA GLN A 176 4.89 33.48 1.49
C GLN A 176 5.60 33.02 2.77
N CYS A 177 4.87 32.37 3.70
CA CYS A 177 5.42 31.97 5.00
C CYS A 177 6.12 30.61 4.99
N ASN A 178 6.12 29.90 3.85
CA ASN A 178 6.78 28.59 3.73
C ASN A 178 7.75 28.55 2.54
N PRO A 179 8.78 29.43 2.51
CA PRO A 179 9.73 29.47 1.39
C PRO A 179 10.59 28.21 1.27
N GLU A 180 10.63 27.38 2.31
CA GLU A 180 11.27 26.06 2.28
C GLU A 180 10.52 25.04 1.45
N HIS A 181 9.22 25.27 1.18
CA HIS A 181 8.35 24.37 0.42
C HIS A 181 7.95 24.94 -0.96
N PHE A 182 7.88 26.26 -1.08
CA PHE A 182 7.34 26.91 -2.27
C PHE A 182 8.33 27.94 -2.84
N ASP A 183 8.52 27.90 -4.16
CA ASP A 183 9.32 28.85 -4.89
C ASP A 183 8.43 29.83 -5.67
N HIS A 184 8.77 31.12 -5.57
CA HIS A 184 8.20 32.17 -6.36
C HIS A 184 9.05 32.37 -7.63
N VAL A 185 8.60 31.83 -8.76
CA VAL A 185 9.39 31.78 -10.00
C VAL A 185 9.10 32.91 -10.98
N GLY A 186 8.15 33.79 -10.68
CA GLY A 186 7.80 34.95 -11.49
C GLY A 186 6.59 35.67 -10.95
N ARG A 187 6.18 36.78 -11.59
CA ARG A 187 5.05 37.61 -11.12
C ARG A 187 3.77 36.77 -10.96
N GLY A 188 3.43 36.44 -9.69
CA GLY A 188 2.24 35.66 -9.35
C GLY A 188 2.32 34.16 -9.70
N LEU A 189 3.54 33.66 -10.05
CA LEU A 189 3.76 32.25 -10.39
C LEU A 189 4.49 31.53 -9.27
N TRP A 190 3.95 30.37 -8.88
CA TRP A 190 4.44 29.55 -7.79
C TRP A 190 4.61 28.09 -8.19
N CYS A 191 5.60 27.44 -7.63
CA CYS A 191 5.80 26.00 -7.78
C CYS A 191 6.26 25.38 -6.46
N ILE A 192 6.21 24.03 -6.41
CA ILE A 192 6.80 23.29 -5.29
C ILE A 192 8.32 23.38 -5.39
N ARG A 193 9.00 23.61 -4.28
CA ARG A 193 10.46 23.58 -4.21
C ARG A 193 10.92 22.13 -4.31
N LYS A 194 11.71 21.78 -5.32
CA LYS A 194 12.34 20.47 -5.42
C LYS A 194 13.48 20.40 -4.41
N SER A 195 13.44 19.41 -3.53
CA SER A 195 14.60 19.08 -2.70
C SER A 195 15.76 18.65 -3.61
N ALA A 196 16.92 19.26 -3.42
CA ALA A 196 18.14 18.93 -4.14
C ALA A 196 18.64 17.53 -3.77
#